data_c47b710f60d199136678572f1346cea2
#
_entry.id   c47b710f60d199136678572f1346cea2
#
_cell.length_a   1.000
_cell.length_b   1.000
_cell.length_c   1.000
_cell.angle_alpha   90.00
_cell.angle_beta   90.00
_cell.angle_gamma   90.00
#
_symmetry.space_group_name_H-M   'P 1'
#
loop_
_entity.id
_entity.type
_entity.pdbx_description
1 polymer ?
#
loop_
_entity_poly.entity_id
_entity_poly.type
_entity_poly.pdbx_seq_one_letter_code
_entity_poly.pdbx_strand_id
1 'polypeptide(L)'
;GSTDNQTMFFSGQFNYNNTFNDVHNLSAMLIASGFQQSKSGQYHKNSSANLAFDASYNYAQKYYADFGLAAIHSAQLAPGHREALSPSLSLGWRLKNESFLKNSKVVDDMMISVSGSIINEDIDLASGDNRYYLYQSIWTSDYGYGWYDGSSDKYTYSKRGENKDLDFIKRKELSLNFKTSLWQRLVTLDASFFINSMEGYLISSPTFYPSHLNTGYPSASFMPVLNYNNNRRVGFDFAANFNKKVGDVDLSLGVTGTSKATKRDENNVEQYQNRQGKALDGIWGYKSAGLFQSEEEIKASPDQSYFGGTVKPGDIKYVDVNGDNKIDQYDQVFLGKGGWYGAPFTLGVNLTAKWKNFTFFALGTGNFGAWGVKNNSYWWVKGDSKYSAVVRNRWTEETKETATYPRLTTLNGNNNFQTSDFWMYKTDAFRLAKVQITYDLPSTLFQKTWLKGLSAYVSGANLLTISGEREVLE
;
A
#
# COMPACT_ATOMS: atom_id res chain seq x y z
N GLY A 1 17.71 19.46 -27.49
CA GLY A 1 17.94 18.13 -28.07
C GLY A 1 16.67 17.32 -27.96
N SER A 2 16.29 16.63 -29.03
CA SER A 2 15.15 15.67 -29.00
C SER A 2 15.61 14.38 -28.30
N THR A 3 14.79 13.87 -27.40
CA THR A 3 14.95 12.53 -26.84
C THR A 3 14.08 11.55 -27.63
N ASP A 4 14.70 10.52 -28.18
CA ASP A 4 14.03 9.43 -28.84
C ASP A 4 13.90 8.22 -27.90
N ASN A 5 12.72 7.60 -27.87
CA ASN A 5 12.45 6.41 -27.07
C ASN A 5 11.84 5.34 -28.01
N GLN A 6 12.58 4.30 -28.27
CA GLN A 6 12.13 3.20 -29.11
C GLN A 6 11.77 1.99 -28.24
N THR A 7 10.53 1.52 -28.38
CA THR A 7 10.04 0.32 -27.70
C THR A 7 9.65 -0.72 -28.76
N MET A 8 10.16 -1.92 -28.59
CA MET A 8 9.81 -3.07 -29.42
C MET A 8 9.21 -4.15 -28.51
N PHE A 9 8.08 -4.69 -28.92
CA PHE A 9 7.41 -5.79 -28.26
C PHE A 9 6.98 -6.81 -29.32
N PHE A 10 7.18 -8.08 -29.03
CA PHE A 10 6.63 -9.16 -29.83
C PHE A 10 6.06 -10.23 -28.90
N SER A 11 5.02 -10.91 -29.36
CA SER A 11 4.44 -12.05 -28.66
C SER A 11 3.88 -13.06 -29.65
N GLY A 12 3.97 -14.32 -29.31
CA GLY A 12 3.34 -15.43 -29.98
C GLY A 12 2.60 -16.29 -28.99
N GLN A 13 1.41 -16.77 -29.37
CA GLN A 13 0.56 -17.54 -28.49
C GLN A 13 0.01 -18.76 -29.22
N PHE A 14 0.00 -19.90 -28.52
CA PHE A 14 -0.64 -21.13 -28.95
C PHE A 14 -1.69 -21.51 -27.91
N ASN A 15 -2.93 -21.79 -28.36
CA ASN A 15 -4.04 -22.21 -27.51
C ASN A 15 -4.53 -23.59 -27.92
N TYR A 16 -4.83 -24.40 -26.93
CA TYR A 16 -5.45 -25.71 -27.09
C TYR A 16 -6.66 -25.81 -26.18
N ASN A 17 -7.81 -26.23 -26.73
CA ASN A 17 -9.04 -26.45 -25.95
C ASN A 17 -9.67 -27.77 -26.45
N ASN A 18 -10.01 -28.64 -25.51
CA ASN A 18 -10.68 -29.88 -25.84
C ASN A 18 -11.53 -30.39 -24.68
N THR A 19 -12.58 -31.15 -25.02
CA THR A 19 -13.40 -31.87 -24.07
C THR A 19 -13.37 -33.36 -24.41
N PHE A 20 -12.98 -34.19 -23.46
CA PHE A 20 -12.90 -35.63 -23.60
C PHE A 20 -14.01 -36.28 -22.81
N ASN A 21 -14.66 -37.29 -23.41
CA ASN A 21 -15.73 -38.07 -22.77
C ASN A 21 -16.84 -37.19 -22.12
N ASP A 22 -17.11 -36.02 -22.66
CA ASP A 22 -18.10 -35.03 -22.20
C ASP A 22 -17.93 -34.52 -20.75
N VAL A 23 -16.90 -34.96 -20.02
CA VAL A 23 -16.68 -34.63 -18.61
C VAL A 23 -15.31 -34.07 -18.30
N HIS A 24 -14.30 -34.28 -19.16
CA HIS A 24 -12.94 -33.82 -18.96
C HIS A 24 -12.70 -32.60 -19.87
N ASN A 25 -12.63 -31.42 -19.30
CA ASN A 25 -12.36 -30.19 -20.07
C ASN A 25 -10.92 -29.76 -19.80
N LEU A 26 -10.14 -29.62 -20.86
CA LEU A 26 -8.76 -29.16 -20.82
C LEU A 26 -8.58 -27.95 -21.71
N SER A 27 -8.04 -26.89 -21.14
CA SER A 27 -7.56 -25.70 -21.85
C SER A 27 -6.08 -25.53 -21.55
N ALA A 28 -5.27 -25.31 -22.56
CA ALA A 28 -3.86 -25.04 -22.38
C ALA A 28 -3.42 -23.88 -23.27
N MET A 29 -2.50 -23.07 -22.76
CA MET A 29 -1.94 -21.94 -23.45
C MET A 29 -0.42 -21.92 -23.27
N LEU A 30 0.29 -21.71 -24.37
CA LEU A 30 1.71 -21.40 -24.37
C LEU A 30 1.90 -20.02 -24.99
N ILE A 31 2.57 -19.12 -24.28
CA ILE A 31 2.87 -17.79 -24.74
C ILE A 31 4.35 -17.49 -24.63
N ALA A 32 4.94 -16.97 -25.70
CA ALA A 32 6.30 -16.43 -25.68
C ALA A 32 6.22 -14.93 -25.98
N SER A 33 6.92 -14.13 -25.19
CA SER A 33 6.95 -12.69 -25.38
C SER A 33 8.36 -12.12 -25.16
N GLY A 34 8.67 -11.06 -25.86
CA GLY A 34 9.90 -10.32 -25.71
C GLY A 34 9.65 -8.81 -25.76
N PHE A 35 10.41 -8.10 -24.95
CA PHE A 35 10.36 -6.66 -24.82
C PHE A 35 11.76 -6.09 -24.90
N GLN A 36 11.94 -5.01 -25.63
CA GLN A 36 13.16 -4.22 -25.66
C GLN A 36 12.83 -2.73 -25.72
N GLN A 37 13.47 -1.95 -24.89
CA GLN A 37 13.39 -0.50 -24.90
C GLN A 37 14.78 0.10 -24.99
N SER A 38 14.97 1.05 -25.92
CA SER A 38 16.17 1.87 -26.02
C SER A 38 15.78 3.35 -25.97
N LYS A 39 16.60 4.14 -25.32
CA LYS A 39 16.37 5.58 -25.14
C LYS A 39 17.63 6.32 -25.57
N SER A 40 17.45 7.39 -26.36
CA SER A 40 18.58 8.21 -26.82
C SER A 40 19.35 8.81 -25.64
N GLY A 41 20.66 8.82 -25.74
CA GLY A 41 21.54 9.24 -24.66
C GLY A 41 21.78 8.20 -23.57
N GLN A 42 21.16 7.01 -23.64
CA GLN A 42 21.42 5.88 -22.74
C GLN A 42 22.05 4.72 -23.52
N TYR A 43 23.21 4.27 -23.04
CA TYR A 43 23.90 3.14 -23.66
C TYR A 43 23.15 1.81 -23.43
N HIS A 44 22.48 1.69 -22.31
CA HIS A 44 21.83 0.44 -21.89
C HIS A 44 20.41 0.33 -22.43
N LYS A 45 20.11 -0.86 -22.96
CA LYS A 45 18.75 -1.23 -23.33
C LYS A 45 18.09 -1.99 -22.20
N ASN A 46 16.83 -1.71 -21.96
CA ASN A 46 16.00 -2.53 -21.07
C ASN A 46 15.37 -3.65 -21.91
N SER A 47 15.63 -4.90 -21.56
CA SER A 47 15.10 -6.05 -22.29
C SER A 47 14.71 -7.17 -21.35
N SER A 48 13.62 -7.84 -21.68
CA SER A 48 13.14 -9.04 -21.01
C SER A 48 12.58 -10.03 -22.01
N ALA A 49 12.61 -11.31 -21.66
CA ALA A 49 11.98 -12.38 -22.43
C ALA A 49 11.26 -13.31 -21.47
N ASN A 50 10.06 -13.73 -21.86
CA ASN A 50 9.21 -14.57 -21.03
C ASN A 50 8.64 -15.71 -21.86
N LEU A 51 8.60 -16.89 -21.28
CA LEU A 51 7.89 -18.06 -21.78
C LEU A 51 6.94 -18.51 -20.68
N ALA A 52 5.64 -18.52 -20.95
CA ALA A 52 4.65 -18.93 -19.98
C ALA A 52 3.78 -20.05 -20.54
N PHE A 53 3.53 -21.04 -19.70
CA PHE A 53 2.60 -22.13 -19.92
C PHE A 53 1.50 -22.05 -18.87
N ASP A 54 0.25 -22.17 -19.30
CA ASP A 54 -0.92 -22.24 -18.45
C ASP A 54 -1.80 -23.42 -18.89
N ALA A 55 -2.33 -24.18 -17.93
CA ALA A 55 -3.22 -25.29 -18.18
C ALA A 55 -4.35 -25.30 -17.16
N SER A 56 -5.57 -25.22 -17.64
CA SER A 56 -6.79 -25.32 -16.86
C SER A 56 -7.50 -26.62 -17.17
N TYR A 57 -7.79 -27.38 -16.14
CA TYR A 57 -8.52 -28.65 -16.24
C TYR A 57 -9.73 -28.63 -15.31
N ASN A 58 -10.85 -29.14 -15.78
CA ASN A 58 -11.95 -29.46 -14.89
C ASN A 58 -12.57 -30.82 -15.22
N TYR A 59 -12.98 -31.52 -14.16
CA TYR A 59 -13.70 -32.76 -14.23
C TYR A 59 -15.19 -32.55 -13.91
N ALA A 60 -16.05 -32.82 -14.86
CA ALA A 60 -17.52 -32.76 -14.74
C ALA A 60 -18.03 -31.42 -14.18
N GLN A 61 -17.27 -30.33 -14.36
CA GLN A 61 -17.54 -29.02 -13.75
C GLN A 61 -17.69 -29.05 -12.20
N LYS A 62 -17.02 -30.00 -11.56
CA LYS A 62 -17.01 -30.17 -10.10
C LYS A 62 -15.65 -29.82 -9.51
N TYR A 63 -14.58 -30.41 -10.07
CA TYR A 63 -13.21 -30.25 -9.61
C TYR A 63 -12.42 -29.50 -10.66
N TYR A 64 -11.72 -28.49 -10.23
CA TYR A 64 -10.93 -27.60 -11.08
C TYR A 64 -9.48 -27.60 -10.63
N ALA A 65 -8.57 -27.62 -11.58
CA ALA A 65 -7.15 -27.46 -11.35
C ALA A 65 -6.57 -26.55 -12.42
N ASP A 66 -5.92 -25.47 -12.01
CA ASP A 66 -5.22 -24.55 -12.88
C ASP A 66 -3.75 -24.55 -12.50
N PHE A 67 -2.89 -24.77 -13.47
CA PHE A 67 -1.43 -24.76 -13.31
C PHE A 67 -0.82 -23.76 -14.25
N GLY A 68 -0.03 -22.84 -13.72
CA GLY A 68 0.76 -21.88 -14.48
C GLY A 68 2.25 -22.02 -14.18
N LEU A 69 3.08 -21.86 -15.19
CA LEU A 69 4.54 -21.80 -15.06
C LEU A 69 5.09 -20.77 -16.01
N ALA A 70 5.72 -19.72 -15.49
CA ALA A 70 6.41 -18.72 -16.29
C ALA A 70 7.92 -18.83 -16.07
N ALA A 71 8.66 -18.96 -17.17
CA ALA A 71 10.11 -18.78 -17.21
C ALA A 71 10.41 -17.35 -17.64
N ILE A 72 11.15 -16.62 -16.85
CA ILE A 72 11.49 -15.22 -17.09
C ILE A 72 12.99 -15.05 -17.22
N HIS A 73 13.42 -14.17 -18.10
CA HIS A 73 14.80 -13.75 -18.27
C HIS A 73 14.91 -12.24 -18.11
N SER A 74 15.77 -11.78 -17.21
CA SER A 74 16.06 -10.36 -16.98
C SER A 74 17.54 -10.05 -17.24
N ALA A 75 17.80 -9.11 -18.12
CA ALA A 75 19.13 -8.58 -18.35
C ALA A 75 19.66 -7.67 -17.22
N GLN A 76 18.83 -7.33 -16.24
CA GLN A 76 19.20 -6.46 -15.13
C GLN A 76 20.07 -7.15 -14.08
N LEU A 77 20.04 -8.49 -14.04
CA LEU A 77 20.78 -9.30 -13.08
C LEU A 77 22.07 -9.85 -13.66
N ALA A 78 22.96 -10.32 -12.80
CA ALA A 78 24.25 -10.90 -13.20
C ALA A 78 24.06 -12.20 -13.99
N PRO A 79 24.99 -12.56 -14.89
CA PRO A 79 24.99 -13.86 -15.51
C PRO A 79 24.95 -14.98 -14.45
N GLY A 80 24.05 -15.95 -14.61
CA GLY A 80 23.78 -16.99 -13.63
C GLY A 80 22.62 -16.70 -12.67
N HIS A 81 22.12 -15.45 -12.63
CA HIS A 81 20.96 -15.02 -11.83
C HIS A 81 19.84 -14.41 -12.69
N ARG A 82 19.93 -14.52 -14.02
CA ARG A 82 19.02 -13.87 -14.96
C ARG A 82 17.73 -14.62 -15.21
N GLU A 83 17.69 -15.88 -14.88
CA GLU A 83 16.56 -16.77 -15.15
C GLU A 83 15.85 -17.14 -13.86
N ALA A 84 14.52 -17.14 -13.89
CA ALA A 84 13.70 -17.62 -12.80
C ALA A 84 12.42 -18.31 -13.30
N LEU A 85 11.91 -19.24 -12.49
CA LEU A 85 10.63 -19.91 -12.70
C LEU A 85 9.59 -19.41 -11.70
N SER A 86 8.44 -19.04 -12.22
CA SER A 86 7.30 -18.53 -11.43
C SER A 86 6.12 -19.50 -11.57
N PRO A 87 6.01 -20.50 -10.67
CA PRO A 87 4.91 -21.44 -10.66
C PRO A 87 3.67 -20.88 -9.97
N SER A 88 2.50 -21.32 -10.43
CA SER A 88 1.21 -21.11 -9.78
C SER A 88 0.35 -22.37 -9.85
N LEU A 89 -0.44 -22.60 -8.82
CA LEU A 89 -1.40 -23.70 -8.76
C LEU A 89 -2.68 -23.22 -8.07
N SER A 90 -3.83 -23.50 -8.68
CA SER A 90 -5.13 -23.29 -8.09
C SER A 90 -5.95 -24.58 -8.15
N LEU A 91 -6.60 -24.90 -7.04
CA LEU A 91 -7.49 -26.04 -6.94
C LEU A 91 -8.87 -25.54 -6.51
N GLY A 92 -9.92 -25.96 -7.22
CA GLY A 92 -11.28 -25.54 -6.96
C GLY A 92 -12.25 -26.71 -6.85
N TRP A 93 -13.23 -26.55 -5.96
CA TRP A 93 -14.32 -27.51 -5.77
C TRP A 93 -15.65 -26.79 -5.83
N ARG A 94 -16.46 -27.13 -6.85
CA ARG A 94 -17.80 -26.59 -7.03
C ARG A 94 -18.80 -27.49 -6.34
N LEU A 95 -19.11 -27.16 -5.09
CA LEU A 95 -20.00 -27.95 -4.22
C LEU A 95 -21.44 -28.05 -4.77
N LYS A 96 -21.89 -27.03 -5.51
CA LYS A 96 -23.23 -27.05 -6.11
C LYS A 96 -23.46 -28.27 -7.01
N ASN A 97 -22.43 -28.74 -7.68
CA ASN A 97 -22.55 -29.87 -8.60
C ASN A 97 -22.45 -31.25 -7.92
N GLU A 98 -22.25 -31.28 -6.60
CA GLU A 98 -22.28 -32.50 -5.81
C GLU A 98 -23.69 -32.95 -5.51
N SER A 99 -23.88 -34.27 -5.33
CA SER A 99 -25.18 -34.89 -5.13
C SER A 99 -25.97 -34.31 -3.94
N PHE A 100 -25.26 -33.91 -2.88
CA PHE A 100 -25.87 -33.36 -1.66
C PHE A 100 -26.34 -31.89 -1.81
N LEU A 101 -25.83 -31.12 -2.81
CA LEU A 101 -26.24 -29.73 -3.07
C LEU A 101 -26.95 -29.53 -4.40
N LYS A 102 -26.83 -30.49 -5.35
CA LYS A 102 -27.33 -30.35 -6.72
C LYS A 102 -28.81 -29.94 -6.76
N ASN A 103 -29.64 -30.51 -5.90
CA ASN A 103 -31.07 -30.25 -5.85
C ASN A 103 -31.48 -29.17 -4.83
N SER A 104 -30.54 -28.47 -4.22
CA SER A 104 -30.85 -27.38 -3.28
C SER A 104 -31.56 -26.24 -4.01
N LYS A 105 -32.69 -25.80 -3.42
CA LYS A 105 -33.45 -24.62 -3.89
C LYS A 105 -32.91 -23.31 -3.29
N VAL A 106 -32.01 -23.42 -2.31
CA VAL A 106 -31.39 -22.26 -1.61
C VAL A 106 -30.06 -21.89 -2.26
N VAL A 107 -29.26 -22.91 -2.56
CA VAL A 107 -27.92 -22.69 -3.14
C VAL A 107 -28.00 -22.78 -4.66
N ASP A 108 -27.80 -21.68 -5.36
CA ASP A 108 -27.74 -21.63 -6.82
C ASP A 108 -26.36 -22.01 -7.34
N ASP A 109 -25.32 -21.53 -6.66
CA ASP A 109 -23.93 -21.87 -6.90
C ASP A 109 -23.14 -21.80 -5.60
N MET A 110 -22.10 -22.63 -5.47
CA MET A 110 -21.17 -22.60 -4.34
C MET A 110 -19.84 -23.22 -4.76
N MET A 111 -18.77 -22.49 -4.57
CA MET A 111 -17.42 -22.91 -4.91
C MET A 111 -16.43 -22.49 -3.83
N ILE A 112 -15.49 -23.38 -3.52
CA ILE A 112 -14.32 -23.11 -2.69
C ILE A 112 -13.09 -23.35 -3.56
N SER A 113 -12.10 -22.49 -3.46
CA SER A 113 -10.80 -22.70 -4.12
C SER A 113 -9.65 -22.26 -3.24
N VAL A 114 -8.52 -22.92 -3.41
CA VAL A 114 -7.23 -22.55 -2.82
C VAL A 114 -6.24 -22.34 -3.95
N SER A 115 -5.47 -21.26 -3.87
CA SER A 115 -4.42 -20.97 -4.85
C SER A 115 -3.13 -20.57 -4.17
N GLY A 116 -2.01 -20.97 -4.78
CA GLY A 116 -0.68 -20.59 -4.36
C GLY A 116 0.20 -20.25 -5.54
N SER A 117 1.07 -19.26 -5.40
CA SER A 117 2.00 -18.86 -6.44
C SER A 117 3.31 -18.32 -5.86
N ILE A 118 4.36 -18.43 -6.68
CA ILE A 118 5.64 -17.73 -6.48
C ILE A 118 5.90 -16.96 -7.76
N ILE A 119 5.93 -15.64 -7.66
CA ILE A 119 6.19 -14.74 -8.78
C ILE A 119 7.54 -14.09 -8.55
N ASN A 120 8.43 -14.21 -9.53
CA ASN A 120 9.71 -13.52 -9.51
C ASN A 120 9.58 -12.20 -10.28
N GLU A 121 10.04 -11.13 -9.67
CA GLU A 121 9.90 -9.77 -10.20
C GLU A 121 11.28 -9.13 -10.35
N ASP A 122 11.57 -8.60 -11.53
CA ASP A 122 12.76 -7.79 -11.82
C ASP A 122 12.44 -6.30 -11.85
N ILE A 123 11.44 -5.90 -11.08
CA ILE A 123 10.91 -4.54 -11.07
C ILE A 123 12.02 -3.53 -10.91
N ASP A 124 11.83 -2.40 -11.51
CA ASP A 124 12.57 -1.17 -11.44
C ASP A 124 12.88 -0.78 -9.99
N LEU A 125 13.91 -1.39 -9.45
CA LEU A 125 14.24 -1.36 -8.03
C LEU A 125 14.97 -0.10 -7.64
N ALA A 126 15.38 0.70 -8.62
CA ALA A 126 15.97 2.00 -8.44
C ALA A 126 15.44 2.98 -9.48
N SER A 127 15.04 4.17 -9.06
CA SER A 127 14.72 5.27 -9.95
C SER A 127 15.99 5.97 -10.45
N GLY A 128 15.98 6.41 -11.71
CA GLY A 128 17.06 7.20 -12.29
C GLY A 128 18.10 6.39 -13.08
N ASP A 129 19.20 7.05 -13.46
CA ASP A 129 20.22 6.47 -14.35
C ASP A 129 21.05 5.35 -13.72
N ASN A 130 20.96 5.15 -12.41
CA ASN A 130 21.70 4.13 -11.65
C ASN A 130 21.00 2.78 -11.56
N ARG A 131 19.83 2.60 -12.21
CA ARG A 131 19.02 1.37 -12.15
C ARG A 131 19.60 0.20 -12.95
N TYR A 132 20.45 0.50 -13.93
CA TYR A 132 21.06 -0.53 -14.76
C TYR A 132 22.22 -1.21 -14.05
N TYR A 133 22.35 -2.52 -14.28
CA TYR A 133 23.44 -3.34 -13.74
C TYR A 133 23.66 -3.14 -12.23
N LEU A 134 22.58 -3.26 -11.45
CA LEU A 134 22.63 -3.08 -9.99
C LEU A 134 23.66 -3.97 -9.30
N TYR A 135 24.02 -5.08 -9.92
CA TYR A 135 25.03 -6.01 -9.43
C TYR A 135 26.47 -5.54 -9.62
N GLN A 136 26.72 -4.52 -10.44
CA GLN A 136 28.07 -4.01 -10.70
C GLN A 136 28.41 -2.80 -9.82
N SER A 137 29.69 -2.63 -9.53
CA SER A 137 30.20 -1.39 -9.00
C SER A 137 30.02 -0.24 -10.01
N ILE A 138 29.67 0.93 -9.52
CA ILE A 138 29.55 2.15 -10.34
C ILE A 138 30.57 3.18 -9.86
N TRP A 139 31.28 3.72 -10.82
CA TRP A 139 32.19 4.83 -10.64
C TRP A 139 31.72 6.02 -11.47
N THR A 140 31.85 7.20 -10.93
CA THR A 140 31.53 8.46 -11.63
C THR A 140 32.59 9.49 -11.37
N SER A 141 32.67 10.49 -12.23
CA SER A 141 33.56 11.63 -12.04
C SER A 141 32.77 12.91 -11.81
N ASP A 142 33.29 13.77 -10.98
CA ASP A 142 32.71 15.08 -10.70
C ASP A 142 33.82 16.14 -10.59
N TYR A 143 33.43 17.40 -10.71
CA TYR A 143 34.30 18.55 -10.42
C TYR A 143 34.06 18.93 -8.96
N GLY A 144 35.08 18.82 -8.13
CA GLY A 144 34.82 19.05 -6.73
C GLY A 144 36.00 19.53 -5.90
N TYR A 145 37.20 19.48 -6.44
CA TYR A 145 38.36 20.05 -5.78
C TYR A 145 38.73 21.37 -6.42
N GLY A 146 38.41 22.46 -5.74
CA GLY A 146 39.02 23.75 -6.01
C GLY A 146 40.38 23.82 -5.29
N TRP A 147 41.43 23.99 -6.04
CA TRP A 147 42.72 24.27 -5.47
C TRP A 147 42.84 25.74 -5.05
N TYR A 148 43.82 26.06 -4.22
CA TYR A 148 44.04 27.42 -3.71
C TYR A 148 44.33 28.45 -4.81
N ASP A 149 44.78 28.00 -5.98
CA ASP A 149 45.03 28.80 -7.18
C ASP A 149 43.77 29.05 -8.05
N GLY A 150 42.62 28.60 -7.61
CA GLY A 150 41.35 28.74 -8.34
C GLY A 150 41.11 27.68 -9.43
N SER A 151 42.05 26.75 -9.63
CA SER A 151 41.82 25.59 -10.52
C SER A 151 40.90 24.57 -9.85
N SER A 152 40.15 23.86 -10.66
CA SER A 152 39.32 22.73 -10.18
C SER A 152 39.64 21.44 -10.94
N ASP A 153 39.85 20.38 -10.21
CA ASP A 153 40.16 19.06 -10.77
C ASP A 153 38.93 18.14 -10.73
N LYS A 154 38.88 17.28 -11.75
CA LYS A 154 37.96 16.15 -11.75
C LYS A 154 38.48 15.04 -10.84
N TYR A 155 37.62 14.49 -10.04
CA TYR A 155 37.91 13.27 -9.29
C TYR A 155 36.91 12.15 -9.65
N THR A 156 37.36 10.92 -9.50
CA THR A 156 36.53 9.75 -9.71
C THR A 156 36.23 9.12 -8.36
N TYR A 157 34.97 8.78 -8.14
CA TYR A 157 34.53 8.17 -6.89
C TYR A 157 33.52 7.05 -7.10
N SER A 158 33.47 6.10 -6.16
CA SER A 158 32.52 5.02 -6.17
C SER A 158 31.15 5.49 -5.72
N LYS A 159 30.11 5.13 -6.44
CA LYS A 159 28.71 5.32 -6.02
C LYS A 159 28.11 4.06 -5.42
N ARG A 160 28.66 2.90 -5.72
CA ARG A 160 28.12 1.62 -5.29
C ARG A 160 29.17 0.52 -5.40
N GLY A 161 29.16 -0.40 -4.43
CA GLY A 161 29.90 -1.65 -4.49
C GLY A 161 29.27 -2.69 -5.40
N GLU A 162 30.03 -3.75 -5.70
CA GLU A 162 29.56 -4.89 -6.50
C GLU A 162 28.80 -5.90 -5.63
N ASN A 163 27.72 -6.47 -6.19
CA ASN A 163 27.06 -7.67 -5.66
C ASN A 163 26.52 -8.52 -6.81
N LYS A 164 27.24 -9.55 -7.18
CA LYS A 164 26.83 -10.48 -8.26
C LYS A 164 25.73 -11.46 -7.84
N ASP A 165 25.46 -11.59 -6.54
CA ASP A 165 24.48 -12.52 -5.99
C ASP A 165 23.07 -11.89 -5.90
N LEU A 166 22.87 -10.72 -6.51
CA LEU A 166 21.53 -10.13 -6.62
C LEU A 166 20.59 -11.06 -7.37
N ASP A 167 19.40 -11.27 -6.79
CA ASP A 167 18.34 -12.12 -7.29
C ASP A 167 17.04 -11.35 -7.48
N PHE A 168 16.06 -11.96 -8.12
CA PHE A 168 14.70 -11.45 -8.24
C PHE A 168 14.07 -11.20 -6.87
N ILE A 169 13.20 -10.22 -6.80
CA ILE A 169 12.26 -10.10 -5.69
C ILE A 169 11.21 -11.18 -5.86
N LYS A 170 10.89 -11.90 -4.78
CA LYS A 170 9.93 -13.01 -4.79
C LYS A 170 8.64 -12.60 -4.11
N ARG A 171 7.56 -12.67 -4.86
CA ARG A 171 6.21 -12.53 -4.31
C ARG A 171 5.59 -13.91 -4.17
N LYS A 172 5.31 -14.31 -2.94
CA LYS A 172 4.65 -15.57 -2.61
C LYS A 172 3.23 -15.27 -2.17
N GLU A 173 2.27 -15.92 -2.78
CA GLU A 173 0.87 -15.75 -2.48
C GLU A 173 0.21 -17.07 -2.12
N LEU A 174 -0.65 -17.05 -1.11
CA LEU A 174 -1.57 -18.12 -0.78
C LEU A 174 -2.94 -17.50 -0.55
N SER A 175 -3.98 -18.02 -1.20
CA SER A 175 -5.34 -17.55 -0.98
C SER A 175 -6.33 -18.71 -0.87
N LEU A 176 -7.35 -18.49 -0.02
CA LEU A 176 -8.53 -19.32 0.11
C LEU A 176 -9.73 -18.48 -0.30
N ASN A 177 -10.47 -18.93 -1.31
CA ASN A 177 -11.57 -18.19 -1.89
C ASN A 177 -12.88 -18.97 -1.73
N PHE A 178 -13.93 -18.26 -1.41
CA PHE A 178 -15.29 -18.77 -1.30
C PHE A 178 -16.22 -17.91 -2.14
N LYS A 179 -17.00 -18.56 -3.02
CA LYS A 179 -18.04 -17.91 -3.84
C LYS A 179 -19.33 -18.63 -3.67
N THR A 180 -20.42 -17.87 -3.45
CA THR A 180 -21.75 -18.46 -3.40
C THR A 180 -22.82 -17.53 -3.96
N SER A 181 -23.85 -18.14 -4.51
CA SER A 181 -25.08 -17.49 -4.96
C SER A 181 -26.27 -18.23 -4.37
N LEU A 182 -27.19 -17.50 -3.77
CA LEU A 182 -28.30 -18.05 -2.98
C LEU A 182 -29.63 -17.45 -3.43
N TRP A 183 -30.70 -18.26 -3.32
CA TRP A 183 -32.10 -17.85 -3.52
C TRP A 183 -32.34 -17.18 -4.87
N GLN A 184 -32.00 -17.87 -5.97
CA GLN A 184 -32.15 -17.37 -7.35
C GLN A 184 -31.37 -16.04 -7.56
N ARG A 185 -30.13 -16.00 -7.04
CA ARG A 185 -29.24 -14.85 -7.09
C ARG A 185 -29.72 -13.62 -6.30
N LEU A 186 -30.64 -13.83 -5.35
CA LEU A 186 -31.04 -12.79 -4.42
C LEU A 186 -29.82 -12.27 -3.65
N VAL A 187 -28.96 -13.19 -3.19
CA VAL A 187 -27.71 -12.88 -2.49
C VAL A 187 -26.55 -13.55 -3.23
N THR A 188 -25.51 -12.79 -3.53
CA THR A 188 -24.21 -13.32 -3.95
C THR A 188 -23.15 -12.87 -2.97
N LEU A 189 -22.22 -13.77 -2.64
CA LEU A 189 -21.09 -13.49 -1.76
C LEU A 189 -19.81 -14.05 -2.38
N ASP A 190 -18.82 -13.19 -2.52
CA ASP A 190 -17.45 -13.54 -2.80
C ASP A 190 -16.60 -13.16 -1.58
N ALA A 191 -15.79 -14.06 -1.07
CA ALA A 191 -14.89 -13.80 0.05
C ALA A 191 -13.53 -14.45 -0.22
N SER A 192 -12.46 -13.76 0.16
CA SER A 192 -11.10 -14.24 -0.01
C SER A 192 -10.29 -13.94 1.24
N PHE A 193 -9.59 -14.95 1.74
CA PHE A 193 -8.53 -14.79 2.72
C PHE A 193 -7.20 -15.00 2.02
N PHE A 194 -6.24 -14.10 2.24
CA PHE A 194 -4.95 -14.16 1.55
C PHE A 194 -3.77 -13.85 2.46
N ILE A 195 -2.66 -14.50 2.14
CA ILE A 195 -1.34 -14.21 2.67
C ILE A 195 -0.43 -13.91 1.48
N ASN A 196 0.20 -12.75 1.49
CA ASN A 196 1.12 -12.30 0.45
C ASN A 196 2.43 -11.90 1.12
N SER A 197 3.54 -12.53 0.72
CA SER A 197 4.88 -12.20 1.20
C SER A 197 5.70 -11.66 0.04
N MET A 198 6.34 -10.51 0.25
CA MET A 198 7.35 -9.95 -0.65
C MET A 198 8.71 -10.15 0.00
N GLU A 199 9.59 -10.88 -0.64
CA GLU A 199 10.90 -11.24 -0.12
C GLU A 199 12.01 -10.69 -1.02
N GLY A 200 13.09 -10.22 -0.41
CA GLY A 200 14.27 -9.76 -1.13
C GLY A 200 14.16 -8.36 -1.71
N TYR A 201 13.40 -7.45 -1.09
CA TYR A 201 13.46 -6.04 -1.47
C TYR A 201 14.87 -5.52 -1.38
N LEU A 202 15.27 -4.74 -2.37
CA LEU A 202 16.61 -4.20 -2.43
C LEU A 202 16.80 -3.06 -1.42
N ILE A 203 17.94 -3.10 -0.77
CA ILE A 203 18.43 -2.01 0.07
C ILE A 203 19.83 -1.59 -0.40
N SER A 204 20.07 -0.30 -0.32
CA SER A 204 21.41 0.31 -0.48
C SER A 204 21.82 0.93 0.83
N SER A 205 22.97 0.86 1.33
CA SER A 205 23.41 1.41 2.62
C SER A 205 22.80 0.68 3.84
N PRO A 206 22.93 -0.62 3.93
CA PRO A 206 22.46 -1.35 5.10
C PRO A 206 23.29 -1.00 6.35
N THR A 207 22.61 -0.85 7.49
CA THR A 207 23.23 -0.44 8.76
C THR A 207 24.23 -1.44 9.34
N PHE A 208 24.21 -2.68 8.86
CA PHE A 208 25.17 -3.71 9.29
C PHE A 208 26.53 -3.64 8.57
N TYR A 209 26.68 -2.74 7.58
CA TYR A 209 28.00 -2.46 7.00
C TYR A 209 28.72 -1.36 7.80
N PRO A 210 30.04 -1.47 7.96
CA PRO A 210 30.84 -0.42 8.60
C PRO A 210 30.66 0.94 7.93
N SER A 211 30.51 1.99 8.71
CA SER A 211 30.23 3.35 8.22
C SER A 211 31.32 3.90 7.29
N HIS A 212 32.57 3.42 7.41
CA HIS A 212 33.67 3.87 6.57
C HIS A 212 33.56 3.42 5.11
N LEU A 213 32.64 2.47 4.80
CA LEU A 213 32.30 2.14 3.41
C LEU A 213 31.45 3.23 2.74
N ASN A 214 31.05 4.24 3.49
CA ASN A 214 30.31 5.41 3.01
C ASN A 214 31.03 6.66 3.49
N THR A 215 31.66 7.40 2.60
CA THR A 215 32.44 8.57 2.96
C THR A 215 31.66 9.85 2.74
N GLY A 216 31.83 10.85 3.64
CA GLY A 216 31.17 12.15 3.52
C GLY A 216 31.88 13.10 2.59
N TYR A 217 33.24 13.04 2.57
CA TYR A 217 34.06 13.88 1.71
C TYR A 217 35.41 13.20 1.35
N PRO A 218 35.72 13.04 0.03
CA PRO A 218 34.72 13.11 -1.04
C PRO A 218 33.58 12.13 -0.84
N SER A 219 32.37 12.52 -1.27
CA SER A 219 31.21 11.66 -1.12
C SER A 219 31.38 10.41 -1.99
N ALA A 220 31.52 9.25 -1.36
CA ALA A 220 31.64 7.97 -2.05
C ALA A 220 30.94 6.88 -1.26
N SER A 221 30.41 5.89 -1.96
CA SER A 221 29.82 4.70 -1.36
C SER A 221 30.40 3.44 -2.01
N PHE A 222 30.83 2.52 -1.18
CA PHE A 222 31.30 1.18 -1.59
C PHE A 222 30.30 0.09 -1.17
N MET A 223 29.18 0.50 -0.62
CA MET A 223 28.14 -0.43 -0.18
C MET A 223 27.42 -1.02 -1.37
N PRO A 224 27.28 -2.35 -1.44
CA PRO A 224 26.52 -3.02 -2.49
C PRO A 224 25.00 -2.88 -2.25
N VAL A 225 24.22 -3.11 -3.30
CA VAL A 225 22.78 -3.34 -3.19
C VAL A 225 22.56 -4.80 -2.78
N LEU A 226 21.65 -5.03 -1.86
CA LEU A 226 21.32 -6.35 -1.32
C LEU A 226 19.83 -6.65 -1.41
N ASN A 227 19.48 -7.93 -1.62
CA ASN A 227 18.14 -8.44 -1.36
C ASN A 227 18.00 -8.74 0.13
N TYR A 228 17.31 -7.89 0.88
CA TYR A 228 17.29 -8.05 2.34
C TYR A 228 15.90 -7.87 2.97
N ASN A 229 15.19 -6.81 2.64
CA ASN A 229 13.94 -6.49 3.32
C ASN A 229 12.80 -7.40 2.86
N ASN A 230 12.02 -7.88 3.83
CA ASN A 230 10.85 -8.71 3.58
C ASN A 230 9.61 -8.09 4.22
N ASN A 231 8.48 -8.22 3.55
CA ASN A 231 7.18 -7.79 4.05
C ASN A 231 6.17 -8.91 3.92
N ARG A 232 5.26 -9.01 4.89
CA ARG A 232 4.13 -9.93 4.83
C ARG A 232 2.83 -9.17 4.98
N ARG A 233 1.92 -9.43 4.06
CA ARG A 233 0.55 -8.92 4.11
C ARG A 233 -0.41 -10.07 4.33
N VAL A 234 -1.25 -9.95 5.35
CA VAL A 234 -2.38 -10.84 5.60
C VAL A 234 -3.64 -10.02 5.45
N GLY A 235 -4.63 -10.56 4.75
CA GLY A 235 -5.85 -9.83 4.52
C GLY A 235 -7.05 -10.73 4.25
N PHE A 236 -8.19 -10.06 4.29
CA PHE A 236 -9.48 -10.62 3.98
C PHE A 236 -10.27 -9.60 3.15
N ASP A 237 -10.85 -10.04 2.05
CA ASP A 237 -11.76 -9.24 1.26
C ASP A 237 -13.08 -9.97 0.99
N PHE A 238 -14.11 -9.18 0.83
CA PHE A 238 -15.43 -9.67 0.50
C PHE A 238 -16.20 -8.72 -0.41
N ALA A 239 -17.11 -9.29 -1.19
CA ALA A 239 -18.13 -8.58 -1.94
C ALA A 239 -19.46 -9.30 -1.75
N ALA A 240 -20.44 -8.61 -1.21
CA ALA A 240 -21.80 -9.12 -1.04
C ALA A 240 -22.76 -8.26 -1.87
N ASN A 241 -23.60 -8.91 -2.69
CA ASN A 241 -24.64 -8.22 -3.45
C ASN A 241 -26.00 -8.81 -3.10
N PHE A 242 -26.97 -7.92 -2.94
CA PHE A 242 -28.37 -8.23 -2.72
C PHE A 242 -29.18 -7.62 -3.85
N ASN A 243 -29.93 -8.46 -4.60
CA ASN A 243 -30.73 -8.02 -5.74
C ASN A 243 -32.16 -8.50 -5.56
N LYS A 244 -33.11 -7.58 -5.50
CA LYS A 244 -34.52 -7.90 -5.31
C LYS A 244 -35.41 -6.93 -6.05
N LYS A 245 -36.44 -7.48 -6.68
CA LYS A 245 -37.55 -6.68 -7.20
C LYS A 245 -38.62 -6.51 -6.12
N VAL A 246 -38.98 -5.27 -5.80
CA VAL A 246 -40.01 -4.91 -4.83
C VAL A 246 -41.07 -4.05 -5.56
N GLY A 247 -42.20 -4.66 -5.87
CA GLY A 247 -43.20 -4.03 -6.75
C GLY A 247 -42.60 -3.75 -8.13
N ASP A 248 -42.64 -2.50 -8.55
CA ASP A 248 -42.07 -2.04 -9.85
C ASP A 248 -40.60 -1.57 -9.73
N VAL A 249 -39.98 -1.68 -8.55
CA VAL A 249 -38.61 -1.21 -8.32
C VAL A 249 -37.65 -2.39 -8.29
N ASP A 250 -36.63 -2.36 -9.15
CA ASP A 250 -35.49 -3.27 -9.11
C ASP A 250 -34.40 -2.65 -8.20
N LEU A 251 -34.15 -3.30 -7.07
CA LEU A 251 -33.16 -2.89 -6.08
C LEU A 251 -31.89 -3.74 -6.18
N SER A 252 -30.74 -3.10 -6.15
CA SER A 252 -29.43 -3.73 -6.04
C SER A 252 -28.62 -3.01 -4.97
N LEU A 253 -28.21 -3.74 -3.94
CA LEU A 253 -27.32 -3.26 -2.89
C LEU A 253 -26.03 -4.07 -2.95
N GLY A 254 -24.89 -3.39 -3.12
CA GLY A 254 -23.58 -3.99 -3.08
C GLY A 254 -22.80 -3.49 -1.87
N VAL A 255 -22.13 -4.39 -1.17
CA VAL A 255 -21.21 -4.07 -0.07
C VAL A 255 -19.90 -4.78 -0.33
N THR A 256 -18.80 -4.02 -0.36
CA THR A 256 -17.45 -4.55 -0.53
C THR A 256 -16.59 -4.11 0.62
N GLY A 257 -15.68 -4.96 1.05
CA GLY A 257 -14.74 -4.59 2.11
C GLY A 257 -13.42 -5.32 1.97
N THR A 258 -12.34 -4.63 2.34
CA THR A 258 -11.00 -5.19 2.44
C THR A 258 -10.39 -4.82 3.78
N SER A 259 -9.98 -5.84 4.53
CA SER A 259 -9.17 -5.67 5.74
C SER A 259 -7.78 -6.25 5.50
N LYS A 260 -6.74 -5.47 5.78
CA LYS A 260 -5.35 -5.91 5.57
C LYS A 260 -4.41 -5.39 6.65
N ALA A 261 -3.38 -6.18 6.92
CA ALA A 261 -2.25 -5.79 7.75
C ALA A 261 -0.96 -6.16 7.03
N THR A 262 -0.07 -5.19 6.86
CA THR A 262 1.27 -5.39 6.29
C THR A 262 2.30 -5.22 7.39
N LYS A 263 3.12 -6.24 7.61
CA LYS A 263 4.16 -6.26 8.63
C LYS A 263 5.54 -6.38 7.97
N ARG A 264 6.54 -5.86 8.63
CA ARG A 264 7.93 -6.05 8.26
C ARG A 264 8.43 -7.36 8.85
N ASP A 265 8.97 -8.25 8.03
CA ASP A 265 9.55 -9.52 8.48
C ASP A 265 11.06 -9.40 8.76
N GLU A 266 11.75 -8.50 8.07
CA GLU A 266 13.18 -8.23 8.28
C GLU A 266 13.44 -6.82 8.79
N ASN A 267 14.58 -6.61 9.44
CA ASN A 267 14.97 -5.33 9.99
C ASN A 267 16.46 -5.04 9.71
N ASN A 268 16.71 -3.90 9.09
CA ASN A 268 18.05 -3.41 8.72
C ASN A 268 18.53 -2.23 9.55
N VAL A 269 17.92 -1.99 10.70
CA VAL A 269 18.27 -0.90 11.61
C VAL A 269 18.82 -1.44 12.91
N GLU A 270 19.33 -0.57 13.75
CA GLU A 270 19.84 -0.90 15.09
C GLU A 270 18.80 -1.64 15.93
N GLN A 271 19.25 -2.49 16.85
CA GLN A 271 18.38 -3.36 17.64
C GLN A 271 17.32 -2.59 18.44
N TYR A 272 17.66 -1.43 18.99
CA TYR A 272 16.72 -0.59 19.73
C TYR A 272 15.63 0.04 18.83
N GLN A 273 15.86 0.09 17.52
CA GLN A 273 14.89 0.53 16.53
C GLN A 273 14.22 -0.65 15.82
N ASN A 274 14.37 -1.86 16.33
CA ASN A 274 13.84 -3.04 15.68
C ASN A 274 12.31 -2.98 15.57
N ARG A 275 11.85 -2.94 14.33
CA ARG A 275 10.42 -2.88 13.95
C ARG A 275 9.94 -4.16 13.29
N GLN A 276 10.72 -5.23 13.36
CA GLN A 276 10.34 -6.54 12.84
C GLN A 276 9.02 -7.01 13.46
N GLY A 277 8.14 -7.60 12.65
CA GLY A 277 6.81 -8.01 13.07
C GLY A 277 5.81 -6.87 13.31
N LYS A 278 6.21 -5.61 13.18
CA LYS A 278 5.35 -4.43 13.32
C LYS A 278 4.82 -3.97 11.97
N ALA A 279 3.76 -3.14 12.00
CA ALA A 279 3.19 -2.58 10.79
C ALA A 279 4.24 -1.80 9.98
N LEU A 280 4.25 -2.01 8.66
CA LEU A 280 5.19 -1.33 7.75
C LEU A 280 4.97 0.19 7.75
N ASP A 281 3.72 0.62 7.90
CA ASP A 281 3.27 2.01 7.99
C ASP A 281 3.09 2.47 9.45
N GLY A 282 3.85 1.89 10.39
CA GLY A 282 3.78 2.24 11.81
C GLY A 282 4.21 3.67 12.10
N ILE A 283 3.40 4.38 12.86
CA ILE A 283 3.78 5.64 13.50
C ILE A 283 4.47 5.31 14.81
N TRP A 284 5.69 5.81 14.96
CA TRP A 284 6.53 5.60 16.14
C TRP A 284 6.78 6.93 16.82
N GLY A 285 6.71 6.94 18.14
CA GLY A 285 6.91 8.16 18.91
C GLY A 285 6.66 7.90 20.39
N TYR A 286 6.41 8.97 21.13
CA TYR A 286 6.32 8.96 22.58
C TYR A 286 4.88 8.86 23.05
N LYS A 287 4.67 8.14 24.16
CA LYS A 287 3.42 8.20 24.90
C LYS A 287 3.39 9.45 25.76
N SER A 288 2.32 10.22 25.71
CA SER A 288 2.09 11.36 26.57
C SER A 288 1.32 10.98 27.85
N ALA A 289 1.65 11.65 28.93
CA ALA A 289 0.93 11.58 30.21
C ALA A 289 0.24 12.92 30.54
N GLY A 290 -0.12 13.70 29.52
CA GLY A 290 -0.74 15.02 29.65
C GLY A 290 0.29 16.16 29.66
N LEU A 291 -0.05 17.24 30.34
CA LEU A 291 0.79 18.43 30.49
C LEU A 291 1.26 18.55 31.94
N PHE A 292 2.51 18.94 32.13
CA PHE A 292 3.03 19.24 33.46
C PHE A 292 2.24 20.38 34.09
N GLN A 293 1.84 20.20 35.37
CA GLN A 293 1.03 21.18 36.09
C GLN A 293 1.87 22.05 37.03
N SER A 294 3.03 21.59 37.51
CA SER A 294 3.89 22.33 38.43
C SER A 294 5.39 21.97 38.30
N GLU A 295 6.24 22.80 38.85
CA GLU A 295 7.68 22.54 38.96
C GLU A 295 7.99 21.32 39.86
N GLU A 296 7.17 21.07 40.90
CA GLU A 296 7.29 19.90 41.77
C GLU A 296 7.04 18.61 41.01
N GLU A 297 6.05 18.61 40.14
CA GLU A 297 5.75 17.46 39.27
C GLU A 297 6.90 17.20 38.29
N ILE A 298 7.50 18.24 37.72
CA ILE A 298 8.66 18.09 36.82
C ILE A 298 9.84 17.44 37.56
N LYS A 299 10.13 17.91 38.79
CA LYS A 299 11.23 17.35 39.60
C LYS A 299 11.00 15.89 40.02
N ALA A 300 9.75 15.50 40.15
CA ALA A 300 9.35 14.12 40.47
C ALA A 300 9.22 13.18 39.28
N SER A 301 9.36 13.70 38.07
CA SER A 301 9.18 12.95 36.81
C SER A 301 10.53 12.61 36.16
N PRO A 302 10.59 11.63 35.26
CA PRO A 302 11.78 11.30 34.48
C PRO A 302 12.35 12.51 33.75
N ASP A 303 13.66 12.56 33.59
CA ASP A 303 14.36 13.66 32.92
C ASP A 303 14.04 13.69 31.42
N GLN A 304 13.49 14.82 30.93
CA GLN A 304 13.16 15.06 29.51
C GLN A 304 14.15 16.01 28.82
N SER A 305 15.33 16.22 29.36
CA SER A 305 16.34 17.12 28.82
C SER A 305 16.90 16.70 27.45
N TYR A 306 16.69 15.45 27.04
CA TYR A 306 17.10 14.88 25.75
C TYR A 306 16.62 15.71 24.56
N PHE A 307 15.43 16.28 24.61
CA PHE A 307 14.89 17.10 23.53
C PHE A 307 15.47 18.52 23.45
N GLY A 308 16.30 18.86 24.40
CA GLY A 308 16.89 20.19 24.54
C GLY A 308 15.95 21.21 25.17
N GLY A 309 16.55 22.19 25.86
CA GLY A 309 15.80 23.22 26.58
C GLY A 309 15.40 22.80 28.00
N THR A 310 14.77 23.74 28.71
CA THR A 310 14.26 23.52 30.07
C THR A 310 12.77 23.25 30.02
N VAL A 311 12.35 22.10 30.52
CA VAL A 311 10.93 21.75 30.69
C VAL A 311 10.30 22.63 31.74
N LYS A 312 9.08 23.10 31.50
CA LYS A 312 8.32 23.97 32.41
C LYS A 312 6.87 23.50 32.51
N PRO A 313 6.13 23.95 33.53
CA PRO A 313 4.69 23.72 33.61
C PRO A 313 3.98 24.11 32.30
N GLY A 314 3.06 23.25 31.82
CA GLY A 314 2.40 23.38 30.52
C GLY A 314 3.11 22.71 29.36
N ASP A 315 4.30 22.16 29.54
CA ASP A 315 4.95 21.31 28.53
C ASP A 315 4.39 19.88 28.59
N ILE A 316 4.47 19.17 27.45
CA ILE A 316 4.01 17.79 27.37
C ILE A 316 4.90 16.90 28.23
N LYS A 317 4.28 16.09 29.08
CA LYS A 317 4.88 15.05 29.90
C LYS A 317 4.87 13.73 29.12
N TYR A 318 6.02 13.08 29.01
CA TYR A 318 6.13 11.78 28.38
C TYR A 318 6.29 10.64 29.39
N VAL A 319 5.96 9.45 28.93
CA VAL A 319 6.06 8.21 29.73
C VAL A 319 7.42 7.57 29.49
N ASP A 320 8.13 7.31 30.58
CA ASP A 320 9.32 6.47 30.59
C ASP A 320 8.87 5.01 30.40
N VAL A 321 9.17 4.46 29.23
CA VAL A 321 8.70 3.13 28.82
C VAL A 321 9.68 2.05 29.27
N ASN A 322 10.97 2.36 29.27
CA ASN A 322 12.03 1.41 29.62
C ASN A 322 12.38 1.40 31.12
N GLY A 323 11.94 2.42 31.89
CA GLY A 323 12.10 2.50 33.34
C GLY A 323 13.50 2.98 33.77
N ASP A 324 14.24 3.67 32.92
CA ASP A 324 15.58 4.16 33.20
C ASP A 324 15.62 5.59 33.81
N ASN A 325 14.43 6.17 34.06
CA ASN A 325 14.22 7.51 34.61
C ASN A 325 14.66 8.65 33.67
N LYS A 326 14.71 8.39 32.38
CA LYS A 326 14.96 9.37 31.32
C LYS A 326 13.96 9.21 30.19
N ILE A 327 13.69 10.30 29.48
CA ILE A 327 12.90 10.23 28.25
C ILE A 327 13.82 10.51 27.07
N ASP A 328 14.11 9.49 26.26
CA ASP A 328 15.00 9.60 25.13
C ASP A 328 14.54 8.71 23.93
N GLN A 329 15.43 8.45 22.99
CA GLN A 329 15.10 7.65 21.80
C GLN A 329 14.65 6.22 22.11
N TYR A 330 14.98 5.69 23.29
CA TYR A 330 14.63 4.32 23.70
C TYR A 330 13.20 4.20 24.23
N ASP A 331 12.51 5.33 24.46
CA ASP A 331 11.09 5.37 24.88
C ASP A 331 10.11 5.43 23.72
N GLN A 332 10.60 5.44 22.48
CA GLN A 332 9.73 5.41 21.33
C GLN A 332 9.01 4.08 21.19
N VAL A 333 7.69 4.13 21.06
CA VAL A 333 6.82 2.96 20.90
C VAL A 333 5.97 3.06 19.64
N PHE A 334 5.39 1.93 19.23
CA PHE A 334 4.40 1.90 18.18
C PHE A 334 3.11 2.56 18.68
N LEU A 335 2.70 3.64 18.01
CA LEU A 335 1.52 4.42 18.38
C LEU A 335 0.28 4.07 17.54
N GLY A 336 0.47 3.67 16.29
CA GLY A 336 -0.63 3.33 15.38
C GLY A 336 -0.17 3.11 13.95
N LYS A 337 -1.10 2.75 13.07
CA LYS A 337 -0.87 2.57 11.65
C LYS A 337 -1.15 3.88 10.90
N GLY A 338 -0.24 4.32 10.07
CA GLY A 338 -0.38 5.58 9.30
C GLY A 338 -1.28 5.47 8.07
N GLY A 339 -1.51 4.26 7.57
CA GLY A 339 -2.34 4.04 6.39
C GLY A 339 -1.72 4.51 5.07
N TRP A 340 -0.40 4.74 5.01
CA TRP A 340 0.30 5.24 3.80
C TRP A 340 0.23 4.25 2.63
N TYR A 341 0.04 2.97 2.91
CA TYR A 341 -0.18 1.92 1.92
C TYR A 341 -1.65 1.52 1.80
N GLY A 342 -2.56 2.44 2.13
CA GLY A 342 -4.00 2.27 2.21
C GLY A 342 -4.47 1.96 3.63
N ALA A 343 -5.71 2.35 3.95
CA ALA A 343 -6.30 2.13 5.26
C ALA A 343 -6.33 0.64 5.64
N PRO A 344 -6.20 0.30 6.93
CA PRO A 344 -6.32 -1.07 7.41
C PRO A 344 -7.64 -1.75 7.04
N PHE A 345 -8.73 -0.98 7.02
CA PHE A 345 -10.02 -1.44 6.54
C PHE A 345 -10.63 -0.41 5.58
N THR A 346 -11.07 -0.88 4.41
CA THR A 346 -11.81 -0.08 3.41
C THR A 346 -13.17 -0.70 3.19
N LEU A 347 -14.19 0.15 3.03
CA LEU A 347 -15.57 -0.24 2.79
C LEU A 347 -16.12 0.50 1.57
N GLY A 348 -16.82 -0.21 0.71
CA GLY A 348 -17.61 0.34 -0.37
C GLY A 348 -19.07 -0.11 -0.23
N VAL A 349 -19.99 0.82 -0.37
CA VAL A 349 -21.44 0.52 -0.38
C VAL A 349 -22.03 1.19 -1.60
N ASN A 350 -22.71 0.42 -2.45
CA ASN A 350 -23.45 0.99 -3.57
C ASN A 350 -24.92 0.57 -3.53
N LEU A 351 -25.80 1.47 -3.88
CA LEU A 351 -27.21 1.24 -4.02
C LEU A 351 -27.68 1.67 -5.41
N THR A 352 -28.34 0.77 -6.12
CA THR A 352 -29.02 1.09 -7.37
C THR A 352 -30.49 0.74 -7.21
N ALA A 353 -31.35 1.72 -7.53
CA ALA A 353 -32.79 1.51 -7.58
C ALA A 353 -33.31 1.92 -8.95
N LYS A 354 -33.90 0.99 -9.68
CA LYS A 354 -34.47 1.24 -10.99
C LYS A 354 -35.99 1.14 -10.93
N TRP A 355 -36.65 2.24 -11.28
CA TRP A 355 -38.11 2.33 -11.35
C TRP A 355 -38.54 2.91 -12.70
N LYS A 356 -39.19 2.07 -13.49
CA LYS A 356 -39.56 2.43 -14.87
C LYS A 356 -38.34 2.97 -15.65
N ASN A 357 -38.39 4.23 -16.02
CA ASN A 357 -37.33 4.93 -16.78
C ASN A 357 -36.31 5.66 -15.88
N PHE A 358 -36.51 5.65 -14.56
CA PHE A 358 -35.61 6.28 -13.63
C PHE A 358 -34.61 5.27 -13.04
N THR A 359 -33.36 5.65 -12.95
CA THR A 359 -32.33 4.93 -12.21
C THR A 359 -31.71 5.86 -11.17
N PHE A 360 -31.81 5.48 -9.92
CA PHE A 360 -31.10 6.12 -8.81
C PHE A 360 -29.85 5.28 -8.50
N PHE A 361 -28.73 5.94 -8.32
CA PHE A 361 -27.46 5.33 -7.93
C PHE A 361 -26.82 6.15 -6.80
N ALA A 362 -26.33 5.47 -5.77
CA ALA A 362 -25.53 6.06 -4.71
C ALA A 362 -24.31 5.18 -4.40
N LEU A 363 -23.17 5.81 -4.17
CA LEU A 363 -21.92 5.16 -3.79
C LEU A 363 -21.34 5.83 -2.54
N GLY A 364 -21.17 5.04 -1.50
CA GLY A 364 -20.44 5.41 -0.29
C GLY A 364 -19.10 4.67 -0.21
N THR A 365 -18.07 5.35 0.28
CA THR A 365 -16.74 4.77 0.52
C THR A 365 -16.25 5.11 1.90
N GLY A 366 -15.68 4.13 2.62
CA GLY A 366 -15.15 4.29 3.96
C GLY A 366 -13.70 3.84 4.06
N ASN A 367 -12.91 4.55 4.85
CA ASN A 367 -11.54 4.20 5.22
C ASN A 367 -11.43 4.25 6.75
N PHE A 368 -10.91 3.18 7.36
CA PHE A 368 -10.90 3.03 8.82
C PHE A 368 -9.62 2.41 9.35
N GLY A 369 -9.28 2.73 10.60
CA GLY A 369 -8.21 2.10 11.34
C GLY A 369 -6.84 2.73 11.15
N ALA A 370 -6.75 3.86 10.43
CA ALA A 370 -5.52 4.61 10.28
C ALA A 370 -5.48 5.85 11.17
N TRP A 371 -4.26 6.34 11.42
CA TRP A 371 -3.97 7.50 12.23
C TRP A 371 -3.14 8.52 11.45
N GLY A 372 -3.33 9.78 11.75
CA GLY A 372 -2.49 10.89 11.33
C GLY A 372 -1.82 11.56 12.51
N VAL A 373 -0.83 12.41 12.24
CA VAL A 373 -0.14 13.23 13.24
C VAL A 373 -0.32 14.70 12.89
N LYS A 374 -0.79 15.50 13.84
CA LYS A 374 -0.94 16.95 13.73
C LYS A 374 0.42 17.62 13.87
N ASN A 375 1.27 17.52 12.83
CA ASN A 375 2.68 17.93 12.87
C ASN A 375 3.07 19.03 11.85
N ASN A 376 2.09 19.65 11.22
CA ASN A 376 2.34 20.79 10.33
C ASN A 376 2.43 22.12 11.12
N SER A 377 2.78 23.23 10.45
CA SER A 377 2.97 24.54 11.07
C SER A 377 1.70 25.13 11.69
N TYR A 378 0.52 24.68 11.33
CA TYR A 378 -0.73 25.09 11.97
C TYR A 378 -0.83 24.53 13.40
N TRP A 379 -0.41 23.29 13.61
CA TRP A 379 -0.47 22.58 14.88
C TRP A 379 0.79 22.76 15.72
N TRP A 380 1.97 22.73 15.10
CA TRP A 380 3.26 22.89 15.77
C TRP A 380 3.74 24.34 15.67
N VAL A 381 3.23 25.17 16.55
CA VAL A 381 3.49 26.62 16.54
C VAL A 381 4.81 26.90 17.24
N LYS A 382 5.87 27.12 16.45
CA LYS A 382 7.24 27.32 16.91
C LYS A 382 7.64 28.80 16.82
N GLY A 383 8.49 29.24 17.77
CA GLY A 383 9.09 30.56 17.74
C GLY A 383 8.05 31.69 17.63
N ASP A 384 8.15 32.52 16.61
CA ASP A 384 7.30 33.70 16.39
C ASP A 384 6.03 33.39 15.58
N SER A 385 5.84 32.18 15.09
CA SER A 385 4.71 31.78 14.24
C SER A 385 3.46 31.44 15.07
N LYS A 386 2.93 32.42 15.84
CA LYS A 386 1.83 32.21 16.81
C LYS A 386 0.45 32.66 16.33
N TYR A 387 0.15 32.42 15.05
CA TYR A 387 -1.10 32.93 14.45
C TYR A 387 -2.21 31.90 14.36
N SER A 388 -1.95 30.63 14.62
CA SER A 388 -2.94 29.56 14.54
C SER A 388 -3.99 29.68 15.64
N ALA A 389 -5.25 29.43 15.31
CA ALA A 389 -6.35 29.46 16.28
C ALA A 389 -6.22 28.39 17.38
N VAL A 390 -5.51 27.29 17.10
CA VAL A 390 -5.25 26.17 18.04
C VAL A 390 -4.59 26.63 19.33
N VAL A 391 -3.76 27.68 19.30
CA VAL A 391 -3.08 28.22 20.49
C VAL A 391 -4.02 28.88 21.49
N ARG A 392 -5.28 29.12 21.15
CA ARG A 392 -6.27 29.66 22.10
C ARG A 392 -6.53 28.71 23.28
N ASN A 393 -6.37 27.41 23.06
CA ASN A 393 -6.55 26.37 24.06
C ASN A 393 -5.25 25.99 24.78
N ARG A 394 -4.23 26.88 24.74
CA ARG A 394 -2.95 26.66 25.37
C ARG A 394 -3.03 26.64 26.90
N TRP A 395 -2.08 25.96 27.49
CA TRP A 395 -1.89 25.95 28.93
C TRP A 395 -1.40 27.33 29.43
N THR A 396 -2.04 27.83 30.46
CA THR A 396 -1.64 28.95 31.34
C THR A 396 -2.06 28.59 32.74
N GLU A 397 -1.60 29.33 33.78
CA GLU A 397 -2.09 29.11 35.17
C GLU A 397 -3.60 29.20 35.32
N GLU A 398 -4.27 30.01 34.49
CA GLU A 398 -5.71 30.21 34.49
C GLU A 398 -6.45 29.08 33.74
N THR A 399 -5.81 28.45 32.74
CA THR A 399 -6.42 27.42 31.87
C THR A 399 -5.91 26.02 32.14
N LYS A 400 -5.08 25.81 33.14
CA LYS A 400 -4.37 24.55 33.41
C LYS A 400 -5.28 23.32 33.47
N GLU A 401 -6.51 23.46 34.00
CA GLU A 401 -7.45 22.36 34.13
C GLU A 401 -8.16 22.00 32.81
N THR A 402 -8.19 22.92 31.84
CA THR A 402 -8.95 22.79 30.59
C THR A 402 -8.08 22.84 29.33
N ALA A 403 -6.79 23.13 29.48
CA ALA A 403 -5.88 23.25 28.37
C ALA A 403 -5.73 21.95 27.59
N THR A 404 -5.87 22.04 26.26
CA THR A 404 -5.70 20.93 25.32
C THR A 404 -4.49 21.16 24.40
N TYR A 405 -3.76 22.22 24.59
CA TYR A 405 -2.57 22.62 23.84
C TYR A 405 -1.44 23.02 24.82
N PRO A 406 -0.18 22.65 24.58
CA PRO A 406 0.91 22.98 25.48
C PRO A 406 1.12 24.49 25.62
N ARG A 407 1.88 24.91 26.63
CA ARG A 407 2.27 26.32 26.79
C ARG A 407 3.00 26.84 25.56
N LEU A 408 2.86 28.12 25.28
CA LEU A 408 3.63 28.81 24.24
C LEU A 408 5.01 29.19 24.77
N THR A 409 5.99 29.15 23.87
CA THR A 409 7.37 29.57 24.15
C THR A 409 7.92 30.36 22.95
N THR A 410 8.81 31.29 23.20
CA THR A 410 9.58 32.00 22.15
C THR A 410 10.69 31.13 21.58
N LEU A 411 11.02 30.02 22.26
CA LEU A 411 11.97 29.03 21.81
C LEU A 411 11.32 28.02 20.83
N ASN A 412 12.11 27.12 20.29
CA ASN A 412 11.61 26.11 19.34
C ASN A 412 10.59 25.15 19.92
N GLY A 413 10.49 24.99 21.24
CA GLY A 413 9.54 24.12 21.89
C GLY A 413 9.74 22.64 21.57
N ASN A 414 10.97 22.19 21.42
CA ASN A 414 11.33 20.86 20.94
C ASN A 414 10.70 19.74 21.79
N ASN A 415 10.57 19.97 23.14
CA ASN A 415 9.90 19.00 24.01
C ASN A 415 8.45 18.74 23.60
N ASN A 416 7.72 19.78 23.21
CA ASN A 416 6.31 19.69 22.88
C ASN A 416 6.06 19.17 21.45
N PHE A 417 7.01 19.35 20.55
CA PHE A 417 6.86 19.06 19.13
C PHE A 417 7.62 17.80 18.73
N GLN A 418 7.30 16.72 19.45
CA GLN A 418 7.73 15.36 19.16
C GLN A 418 6.54 14.54 18.64
N THR A 419 6.80 13.60 17.73
CA THR A 419 5.77 12.63 17.34
C THR A 419 5.34 11.86 18.58
N SER A 420 4.09 12.02 18.97
CA SER A 420 3.51 11.41 20.15
C SER A 420 2.02 11.20 19.98
N ASP A 421 1.42 10.39 20.85
CA ASP A 421 -0.02 10.18 20.85
C ASP A 421 -0.80 11.47 21.19
N PHE A 422 -0.17 12.47 21.82
CA PHE A 422 -0.77 13.79 22.04
C PHE A 422 -1.19 14.48 20.74
N TRP A 423 -0.46 14.28 19.65
CA TRP A 423 -0.71 14.88 18.34
C TRP A 423 -1.42 13.96 17.37
N MET A 424 -1.78 12.75 17.79
CA MET A 424 -2.44 11.80 16.89
C MET A 424 -3.94 12.06 16.79
N TYR A 425 -4.46 11.74 15.62
CA TYR A 425 -5.90 11.75 15.34
C TYR A 425 -6.28 10.56 14.44
N LYS A 426 -7.53 10.09 14.54
CA LYS A 426 -8.07 9.06 13.65
C LYS A 426 -8.43 9.65 12.29
N THR A 427 -7.99 8.96 11.22
CA THR A 427 -8.34 9.34 9.85
C THR A 427 -9.60 8.64 9.35
N ASP A 428 -10.36 8.01 10.25
CA ASP A 428 -11.59 7.30 9.93
C ASP A 428 -12.58 8.23 9.26
N ALA A 429 -13.06 7.85 8.09
CA ALA A 429 -14.03 8.63 7.34
C ALA A 429 -14.92 7.75 6.47
N PHE A 430 -16.19 8.10 6.38
CA PHE A 430 -17.11 7.59 5.38
C PHE A 430 -17.60 8.75 4.50
N ARG A 431 -17.52 8.58 3.19
CA ARG A 431 -17.88 9.61 2.21
C ARG A 431 -18.99 9.12 1.31
N LEU A 432 -20.01 9.95 1.10
CA LEU A 432 -20.96 9.77 0.01
C LEU A 432 -20.30 10.27 -1.28
N ALA A 433 -19.60 9.35 -1.95
CA ALA A 433 -18.69 9.67 -3.04
C ALA A 433 -19.45 10.08 -4.31
N LYS A 434 -20.61 9.50 -4.57
CA LYS A 434 -21.43 9.82 -5.74
C LYS A 434 -22.91 9.54 -5.47
N VAL A 435 -23.77 10.43 -5.95
CA VAL A 435 -25.21 10.19 -6.13
C VAL A 435 -25.57 10.61 -7.53
N GLN A 436 -26.39 9.81 -8.22
CA GLN A 436 -26.82 10.09 -9.59
C GLN A 436 -28.28 9.67 -9.79
N ILE A 437 -29.03 10.50 -10.46
CA ILE A 437 -30.35 10.17 -10.95
C ILE A 437 -30.30 10.25 -12.48
N THR A 438 -30.67 9.16 -13.14
CA THR A 438 -30.69 9.04 -14.59
C THR A 438 -32.15 8.82 -15.03
N TYR A 439 -32.55 9.49 -16.09
CA TYR A 439 -33.83 9.29 -16.78
C TYR A 439 -33.58 8.85 -18.21
N ASP A 440 -34.07 7.65 -18.55
CA ASP A 440 -34.03 7.14 -19.91
C ASP A 440 -35.32 7.52 -20.62
N LEU A 441 -35.23 8.28 -21.69
CA LEU A 441 -36.41 8.67 -22.46
C LEU A 441 -37.03 7.40 -23.11
N PRO A 442 -38.38 7.30 -23.14
CA PRO A 442 -39.03 6.12 -23.71
C PRO A 442 -38.63 5.89 -25.19
N SER A 443 -38.27 4.67 -25.52
CA SER A 443 -37.86 4.28 -26.88
C SER A 443 -38.91 4.56 -27.95
N THR A 444 -40.17 4.62 -27.55
CA THR A 444 -41.30 4.99 -28.42
C THR A 444 -41.13 6.38 -29.07
N LEU A 445 -40.42 7.31 -28.43
CA LEU A 445 -40.17 8.65 -28.95
C LEU A 445 -39.20 8.64 -30.15
N PHE A 446 -38.40 7.57 -30.31
CA PHE A 446 -37.33 7.49 -31.31
C PHE A 446 -37.63 6.57 -32.48
N GLN A 447 -38.80 5.88 -32.48
CA GLN A 447 -39.15 4.89 -33.53
C GLN A 447 -39.12 5.42 -34.95
N LYS A 448 -39.32 6.73 -35.14
CA LYS A 448 -39.31 7.39 -36.46
C LYS A 448 -38.07 8.24 -36.72
N THR A 449 -37.04 8.09 -35.86
CA THR A 449 -35.80 8.87 -35.97
C THR A 449 -34.58 7.96 -36.13
N TRP A 450 -33.45 8.53 -36.48
CA TRP A 450 -32.17 7.83 -36.53
C TRP A 450 -31.58 7.54 -35.12
N LEU A 451 -32.07 8.26 -34.10
CA LEU A 451 -31.69 8.06 -32.69
C LEU A 451 -32.36 6.78 -32.16
N LYS A 452 -31.57 5.93 -31.46
CA LYS A 452 -32.07 4.70 -30.84
C LYS A 452 -32.42 4.86 -29.34
N GLY A 453 -31.95 5.91 -28.73
CA GLY A 453 -32.23 6.23 -27.30
C GLY A 453 -31.55 7.52 -26.89
N LEU A 454 -32.06 8.11 -25.83
CA LEU A 454 -31.51 9.31 -25.19
C LEU A 454 -31.70 9.18 -23.68
N SER A 455 -30.67 9.47 -22.92
CA SER A 455 -30.72 9.52 -21.46
C SER A 455 -30.22 10.86 -20.95
N ALA A 456 -30.84 11.38 -19.92
CA ALA A 456 -30.39 12.56 -19.18
C ALA A 456 -30.07 12.18 -17.73
N TYR A 457 -29.04 12.77 -17.15
CA TYR A 457 -28.72 12.52 -15.76
C TYR A 457 -28.26 13.78 -15.02
N VAL A 458 -28.45 13.76 -13.72
CA VAL A 458 -27.90 14.72 -12.76
C VAL A 458 -27.07 13.94 -11.76
N SER A 459 -25.86 14.38 -11.46
CA SER A 459 -25.00 13.73 -10.49
C SER A 459 -24.30 14.74 -9.57
N GLY A 460 -24.07 14.33 -8.33
CA GLY A 460 -23.25 15.02 -7.35
C GLY A 460 -22.13 14.12 -6.87
N ALA A 461 -20.97 14.68 -6.63
CA ALA A 461 -19.81 13.97 -6.10
C ALA A 461 -19.38 14.56 -4.77
N ASN A 462 -18.88 13.71 -3.86
CA ASN A 462 -18.36 14.08 -2.54
C ASN A 462 -19.35 14.93 -1.72
N LEU A 463 -20.63 14.51 -1.70
CA LEU A 463 -21.73 15.29 -1.13
C LEU A 463 -21.71 15.34 0.40
N LEU A 464 -21.14 14.32 1.03
CA LEU A 464 -21.11 14.22 2.49
C LEU A 464 -19.86 13.46 2.92
N THR A 465 -19.19 13.99 3.95
CA THR A 465 -18.11 13.29 4.68
C THR A 465 -18.55 13.18 6.15
N ILE A 466 -18.50 11.96 6.68
CA ILE A 466 -18.72 11.66 8.10
C ILE A 466 -17.37 11.23 8.66
N SER A 467 -16.84 12.02 9.60
CA SER A 467 -15.58 11.76 10.30
C SER A 467 -15.61 12.43 11.67
N GLY A 468 -14.98 11.83 12.67
CA GLY A 468 -14.79 12.43 13.99
C GLY A 468 -13.81 13.60 14.00
N GLU A 469 -12.93 13.69 13.01
CA GLU A 469 -11.84 14.68 12.90
C GLU A 469 -11.94 15.46 11.58
N ARG A 470 -13.17 15.88 11.25
CA ARG A 470 -13.46 16.53 9.96
C ARG A 470 -12.61 17.79 9.73
N GLU A 471 -12.42 18.61 10.76
CA GLU A 471 -11.63 19.85 10.69
C GLU A 471 -10.14 19.61 10.35
N VAL A 472 -9.63 18.40 10.56
CA VAL A 472 -8.25 18.02 10.24
C VAL A 472 -8.16 17.41 8.85
N LEU A 473 -9.26 16.80 8.35
CA LEU A 473 -9.28 16.05 7.09
C LEU A 473 -9.68 16.92 5.88
N GLU A 474 -10.37 18.05 6.11
CA GLU A 474 -10.77 19.06 5.12
C GLU A 474 -9.85 20.29 5.19
#